data_5e9316c0e882d47de5fb3c91a8f71cd1
#
_entry.id   5e9316c0e882d47de5fb3c91a8f71cd1
#
_cell.length_a   1.000
_cell.length_b   1.000
_cell.length_c   1.000
_cell.angle_alpha   90.00
_cell.angle_beta   90.00
_cell.angle_gamma   90.00
#
_symmetry.space_group_name_H-M   'P 1'
#
loop_
_entity.id
_entity.type
_entity.pdbx_description
1 polymer ?
#
loop_
_entity_poly.entity_id
_entity_poly.type
_entity_poly.pdbx_seq_one_letter_code
_entity_poly.pdbx_strand_id
1 'polypeptide(L)'
;MELKLGLDPFFMKVFRYFPIILGVGALVACGGSKPAPVVDPVATPVNAPAVNEPVVPDLVPVPEPKPAEEQKVFLDNAVDRYSYALGVDFGKAVSNINVPVKLEVLIGAMRDVIDSTREILMTDSQSEGALQDLLNQMQIQKEVDEAAAARKALSDQAAFLAKNIQDPRVWVTKKGVQYIMLKEGTGVKPKATDKVQVHYVGTLLNGTEFDNSVKRGAPMEFPVTSVIEGWQDLLLEMKVGEKVKAWIPSSLAYGEAGAPPSIPPNSLLVFEVELLQVFPAK
;
A
#
# COMPACT_ATOMS: atom_id res chain seq x y z
N MET A 1 11.51 25.49 30.05
CA MET A 1 12.95 25.16 29.97
C MET A 1 13.09 24.30 28.70
N GLU A 2 13.23 24.98 27.56
CA GLU A 2 13.28 24.36 26.23
C GLU A 2 14.72 23.90 25.98
N LEU A 3 14.89 22.59 25.81
CA LEU A 3 16.14 22.02 25.30
C LEU A 3 16.19 22.24 23.77
N LYS A 4 16.90 23.30 23.36
CA LYS A 4 17.37 23.45 21.98
C LYS A 4 18.49 22.43 21.74
N LEU A 5 18.16 21.33 21.13
CA LEU A 5 19.15 20.40 20.50
C LEU A 5 19.71 21.13 19.28
N GLY A 6 20.91 21.74 19.46
CA GLY A 6 21.71 22.26 18.37
C GLY A 6 22.25 21.10 17.52
N LEU A 7 21.57 20.77 16.46
CA LEU A 7 22.09 19.86 15.43
C LEU A 7 23.12 20.63 14.59
N ASP A 8 24.36 20.12 14.60
CA ASP A 8 25.48 20.60 13.83
C ASP A 8 25.15 20.69 12.33
N PRO A 9 25.53 21.78 11.63
CA PRO A 9 25.28 21.91 10.18
C PRO A 9 25.88 20.78 9.31
N PHE A 10 26.79 20.01 9.86
CA PHE A 10 27.33 18.80 9.23
C PHE A 10 26.27 17.69 9.09
N PHE A 11 25.39 17.53 10.08
CA PHE A 11 24.30 16.55 10.04
C PHE A 11 23.20 16.93 9.02
N MET A 12 22.98 18.22 8.78
CA MET A 12 22.00 18.68 7.78
C MET A 12 22.44 18.44 6.34
N LYS A 13 23.74 18.31 6.06
CA LYS A 13 24.21 17.99 4.69
C LYS A 13 24.00 16.53 4.31
N VAL A 14 24.11 15.59 5.24
CA VAL A 14 23.89 14.17 4.98
C VAL A 14 22.40 13.86 4.75
N PHE A 15 21.50 14.61 5.39
CA PHE A 15 20.03 14.47 5.24
C PHE A 15 19.43 15.29 4.09
N ARG A 16 20.21 16.09 3.36
CA ARG A 16 19.68 16.96 2.28
C ARG A 16 19.19 16.19 1.06
N TYR A 17 19.52 14.91 0.95
CA TYR A 17 19.11 14.04 -0.15
C TYR A 17 18.00 13.03 0.20
N PHE A 18 17.40 13.13 1.38
CA PHE A 18 16.20 12.37 1.73
C PHE A 18 15.02 13.33 1.91
N PRO A 19 14.34 13.73 0.83
CA PRO A 19 13.07 14.45 0.99
C PRO A 19 12.02 13.46 1.46
N ILE A 20 11.48 13.71 2.65
CA ILE A 20 10.19 13.20 3.08
C ILE A 20 9.20 13.57 1.98
N ILE A 21 8.68 12.59 1.26
CA ILE A 21 7.63 12.78 0.26
C ILE A 21 6.34 13.09 1.00
N LEU A 22 6.11 14.39 1.23
CA LEU A 22 4.79 14.94 1.48
C LEU A 22 4.23 15.36 0.13
N GLY A 23 3.08 14.78 -0.22
CA GLY A 23 2.46 14.91 -1.51
C GLY A 23 2.14 16.36 -1.90
N VAL A 24 2.31 16.64 -3.19
CA VAL A 24 1.65 17.75 -3.86
C VAL A 24 0.96 17.19 -5.09
N GLY A 25 -0.35 17.38 -5.11
CA GLY A 25 -1.22 16.95 -6.19
C GLY A 25 -1.19 17.87 -7.41
N ALA A 26 -1.52 17.24 -8.51
CA ALA A 26 -2.27 17.68 -9.67
C ALA A 26 -1.82 18.92 -10.48
N LEU A 27 -1.69 18.68 -11.78
CA LEU A 27 -2.43 19.44 -12.80
C LEU A 27 -2.55 18.65 -14.10
N VAL A 28 -3.79 18.47 -14.51
CA VAL A 28 -4.26 17.82 -15.75
C VAL A 28 -3.96 18.73 -16.94
N ALA A 29 -3.38 18.16 -18.00
CA ALA A 29 -3.47 18.73 -19.35
C ALA A 29 -3.94 17.67 -20.34
N CYS A 30 -5.11 17.87 -20.89
CA CYS A 30 -5.69 17.10 -21.98
C CYS A 30 -4.86 17.24 -23.26
N GLY A 31 -4.48 16.11 -23.87
CA GLY A 31 -3.95 16.05 -25.22
C GLY A 31 -4.44 14.79 -25.91
N GLY A 32 -5.36 14.93 -26.84
CA GLY A 32 -5.95 13.83 -27.59
C GLY A 32 -4.94 13.16 -28.50
N SER A 33 -4.94 11.84 -28.53
CA SER A 33 -4.21 11.02 -29.48
C SER A 33 -5.16 10.20 -30.35
N LYS A 34 -4.92 10.28 -31.66
CA LYS A 34 -5.59 9.56 -32.74
C LYS A 34 -5.35 8.05 -32.65
N PRO A 35 -6.27 7.22 -33.16
CA PRO A 35 -6.09 5.77 -33.20
C PRO A 35 -5.07 5.34 -34.27
N ALA A 36 -4.26 4.35 -33.95
CA ALA A 36 -3.35 3.69 -34.90
C ALA A 36 -4.09 2.67 -35.79
N PRO A 37 -3.58 2.40 -37.02
CA PRO A 37 -4.25 1.54 -37.98
C PRO A 37 -4.06 0.05 -37.64
N VAL A 38 -5.13 -0.70 -37.96
CA VAL A 38 -5.23 -2.15 -37.94
C VAL A 38 -4.33 -2.73 -39.01
N VAL A 39 -3.51 -3.74 -38.69
CA VAL A 39 -2.73 -4.53 -39.65
C VAL A 39 -3.24 -5.96 -39.61
N ASP A 40 -3.70 -6.43 -40.78
CA ASP A 40 -4.18 -7.80 -41.02
C ASP A 40 -3.03 -8.84 -40.99
N PRO A 41 -3.32 -10.13 -40.68
CA PRO A 41 -2.30 -11.16 -40.62
C PRO A 41 -2.10 -11.83 -41.98
N VAL A 42 -0.87 -11.87 -42.48
CA VAL A 42 -0.50 -12.65 -43.67
C VAL A 42 0.70 -13.55 -43.43
N ALA A 43 0.42 -14.84 -43.71
CA ALA A 43 1.27 -15.90 -44.29
C ALA A 43 2.44 -16.53 -43.52
N THR A 44 2.35 -17.82 -43.51
CA THR A 44 3.15 -18.98 -43.20
C THR A 44 4.58 -19.05 -43.77
N PRO A 45 5.37 -20.04 -43.35
CA PRO A 45 6.82 -19.88 -43.14
C PRO A 45 7.63 -20.30 -44.37
N VAL A 46 8.69 -19.57 -44.63
CA VAL A 46 9.75 -19.97 -45.57
C VAL A 46 10.95 -20.47 -44.77
N ASN A 47 11.40 -21.67 -45.14
CA ASN A 47 12.60 -22.37 -44.72
C ASN A 47 13.81 -21.43 -44.66
N ALA A 48 14.45 -21.28 -43.50
CA ALA A 48 15.77 -20.70 -43.35
C ALA A 48 16.82 -21.79 -43.23
N PRO A 49 18.01 -21.62 -43.88
CA PRO A 49 19.09 -22.62 -43.82
C PRO A 49 19.75 -22.64 -42.45
N ALA A 50 20.23 -23.83 -42.06
CA ALA A 50 20.93 -24.10 -40.83
C ALA A 50 22.11 -23.13 -40.61
N VAL A 51 22.02 -22.34 -39.54
CA VAL A 51 23.14 -21.54 -39.05
C VAL A 51 23.99 -22.43 -38.16
N ASN A 52 25.27 -22.60 -38.53
CA ASN A 52 26.27 -23.26 -37.73
C ASN A 52 26.38 -22.57 -36.37
N GLU A 53 26.18 -23.32 -35.29
CA GLU A 53 26.43 -22.85 -33.94
C GLU A 53 27.91 -22.46 -33.78
N PRO A 54 28.22 -21.30 -33.21
CA PRO A 54 29.61 -20.98 -32.89
C PRO A 54 30.08 -21.90 -31.74
N VAL A 55 31.17 -22.60 -31.96
CA VAL A 55 31.90 -23.36 -30.92
C VAL A 55 32.28 -22.41 -29.80
N VAL A 56 31.63 -22.56 -28.68
CA VAL A 56 31.97 -21.84 -27.42
C VAL A 56 33.24 -22.48 -26.88
N PRO A 57 34.38 -21.76 -26.75
CA PRO A 57 35.55 -22.31 -26.11
C PRO A 57 35.25 -22.70 -24.67
N ASP A 58 35.73 -23.87 -24.24
CA ASP A 58 35.66 -24.37 -22.87
C ASP A 58 36.04 -23.28 -21.88
N LEU A 59 35.05 -22.76 -21.18
CA LEU A 59 35.26 -21.85 -20.07
C LEU A 59 35.90 -22.64 -18.93
N VAL A 60 37.17 -22.34 -18.68
CA VAL A 60 37.89 -22.78 -17.48
C VAL A 60 37.01 -22.43 -16.30
N PRO A 61 36.67 -23.38 -15.40
CA PRO A 61 35.81 -23.09 -14.25
C PRO A 61 36.50 -22.02 -13.39
N VAL A 62 35.83 -20.86 -13.30
CA VAL A 62 36.21 -19.81 -12.34
C VAL A 62 36.01 -20.42 -10.96
N PRO A 63 37.04 -20.47 -10.11
CA PRO A 63 36.88 -21.00 -8.76
C PRO A 63 35.76 -20.22 -8.04
N GLU A 64 34.78 -20.93 -7.51
CA GLU A 64 33.75 -20.34 -6.69
C GLU A 64 34.42 -19.52 -5.58
N PRO A 65 33.98 -18.27 -5.34
CA PRO A 65 34.50 -17.49 -4.25
C PRO A 65 34.23 -18.25 -2.97
N LYS A 66 35.27 -18.60 -2.21
CA LYS A 66 35.12 -19.15 -0.85
C LYS A 66 34.15 -18.27 -0.08
N PRO A 67 33.16 -18.86 0.66
CA PRO A 67 32.32 -18.09 1.53
C PRO A 67 33.22 -17.25 2.44
N ALA A 68 32.99 -15.94 2.46
CA ALA A 68 33.68 -15.03 3.36
C ALA A 68 33.49 -15.58 4.77
N GLU A 69 34.57 -15.91 5.47
CA GLU A 69 34.51 -16.27 6.90
C GLU A 69 33.77 -15.13 7.61
N GLU A 70 32.62 -15.44 8.22
CA GLU A 70 31.87 -14.48 9.05
C GLU A 70 32.83 -14.02 10.17
N GLN A 71 33.43 -12.85 9.99
CA GLN A 71 34.21 -12.23 11.06
C GLN A 71 33.25 -11.89 12.19
N LYS A 72 33.37 -12.62 13.32
CA LYS A 72 32.66 -12.26 14.54
C LYS A 72 33.05 -10.84 14.92
N VAL A 73 32.11 -9.92 14.79
CA VAL A 73 32.28 -8.53 15.20
C VAL A 73 32.15 -8.50 16.73
N PHE A 74 33.21 -8.08 17.41
CA PHE A 74 33.22 -7.84 18.85
C PHE A 74 32.96 -6.35 19.10
N LEU A 75 32.10 -6.02 20.07
CA LEU A 75 31.76 -4.65 20.44
C LEU A 75 32.42 -4.26 21.77
N ASP A 76 33.74 -4.46 21.83
CA ASP A 76 34.49 -4.42 23.09
C ASP A 76 34.78 -2.99 23.57
N ASN A 77 34.86 -2.03 22.64
CA ASN A 77 35.15 -0.64 22.95
C ASN A 77 34.07 0.33 22.42
N ALA A 78 34.19 1.61 22.74
CA ALA A 78 33.24 2.62 22.34
C ALA A 78 33.21 2.83 20.81
N VAL A 79 34.38 2.73 20.14
CA VAL A 79 34.53 2.94 18.70
C VAL A 79 33.75 1.84 17.94
N ASP A 80 33.91 0.58 18.35
CA ASP A 80 33.22 -0.52 17.71
C ASP A 80 31.71 -0.40 17.86
N ARG A 81 31.23 -0.02 19.07
CA ARG A 81 29.82 0.15 19.34
C ARG A 81 29.16 1.24 18.49
N TYR A 82 29.76 2.42 18.41
CA TYR A 82 29.14 3.47 17.59
C TYR A 82 29.30 3.21 16.08
N SER A 83 30.40 2.58 15.66
CA SER A 83 30.57 2.16 14.26
C SER A 83 29.51 1.14 13.85
N TYR A 84 29.24 0.14 14.71
CA TYR A 84 28.19 -0.82 14.48
C TYR A 84 26.79 -0.16 14.49
N ALA A 85 26.55 0.79 15.41
CA ALA A 85 25.28 1.51 15.47
C ALA A 85 25.01 2.32 14.19
N LEU A 86 26.02 3.02 13.66
CA LEU A 86 25.92 3.70 12.37
C LEU A 86 25.62 2.72 11.23
N GLY A 87 26.29 1.56 11.22
CA GLY A 87 26.02 0.50 10.24
C GLY A 87 24.60 -0.03 10.32
N VAL A 88 24.06 -0.21 11.54
CA VAL A 88 22.66 -0.63 11.74
C VAL A 88 21.68 0.40 11.20
N ASP A 89 21.86 1.68 11.49
CA ASP A 89 20.96 2.74 11.00
C ASP A 89 21.02 2.88 9.48
N PHE A 90 22.20 2.82 8.91
CA PHE A 90 22.36 2.82 7.46
C PHE A 90 21.75 1.56 6.81
N GLY A 91 21.99 0.38 7.39
CA GLY A 91 21.39 -0.87 6.92
C GLY A 91 19.86 -0.84 6.94
N LYS A 92 19.25 -0.27 7.99
CA LYS A 92 17.79 -0.04 8.03
C LYS A 92 17.33 0.89 6.91
N ALA A 93 18.06 1.98 6.63
CA ALA A 93 17.73 2.88 5.53
C ALA A 93 17.77 2.15 4.18
N VAL A 94 18.81 1.37 3.94
CA VAL A 94 18.98 0.58 2.70
C VAL A 94 17.92 -0.54 2.59
N SER A 95 17.57 -1.19 3.69
CA SER A 95 16.55 -2.26 3.70
C SER A 95 15.14 -1.76 3.34
N ASN A 96 14.88 -0.47 3.54
CA ASN A 96 13.61 0.15 3.15
C ASN A 96 13.55 0.52 1.65
N ILE A 97 14.67 0.37 0.92
CA ILE A 97 14.72 0.57 -0.52
C ILE A 97 14.15 -0.70 -1.18
N ASN A 98 12.92 -0.61 -1.71
CA ASN A 98 12.25 -1.74 -2.36
C ASN A 98 12.76 -1.97 -3.81
N VAL A 99 14.07 -1.81 -4.00
CA VAL A 99 14.78 -2.03 -5.28
C VAL A 99 16.10 -2.73 -4.95
N PRO A 100 16.57 -3.68 -5.78
CA PRO A 100 17.80 -4.42 -5.51
C PRO A 100 19.03 -3.50 -5.39
N VAL A 101 19.72 -3.57 -4.26
CA VAL A 101 20.98 -2.88 -3.99
C VAL A 101 22.07 -3.92 -3.73
N LYS A 102 23.22 -3.77 -4.39
CA LYS A 102 24.37 -4.66 -4.18
C LYS A 102 25.19 -4.16 -3.01
N LEU A 103 25.10 -4.87 -1.87
CA LEU A 103 25.77 -4.50 -0.63
C LEU A 103 27.28 -4.35 -0.78
N GLU A 104 27.94 -5.22 -1.55
CA GLU A 104 29.38 -5.19 -1.76
C GLU A 104 29.83 -3.90 -2.48
N VAL A 105 29.05 -3.45 -3.46
CA VAL A 105 29.31 -2.18 -4.19
C VAL A 105 29.12 -0.99 -3.26
N LEU A 106 28.08 -1.02 -2.44
CA LEU A 106 27.79 0.02 -1.46
C LEU A 106 28.91 0.16 -0.43
N ILE A 107 29.36 -0.96 0.16
CA ILE A 107 30.48 -0.99 1.11
C ILE A 107 31.77 -0.53 0.42
N GLY A 108 32.01 -0.92 -0.85
CA GLY A 108 33.12 -0.45 -1.65
C GLY A 108 33.16 1.07 -1.77
N ALA A 109 32.05 1.67 -2.19
CA ALA A 109 31.92 3.12 -2.31
C ALA A 109 32.14 3.87 -0.98
N MET A 110 31.64 3.30 0.13
CA MET A 110 31.89 3.87 1.47
C MET A 110 33.38 3.86 1.82
N ARG A 111 34.12 2.79 1.49
CA ARG A 111 35.57 2.71 1.68
C ARG A 111 36.29 3.74 0.82
N ASP A 112 35.92 3.89 -0.45
CA ASP A 112 36.55 4.82 -1.36
C ASP A 112 36.39 6.28 -0.91
N VAL A 113 35.25 6.63 -0.30
CA VAL A 113 35.01 7.96 0.26
C VAL A 113 35.79 8.19 1.57
N ILE A 114 35.90 7.17 2.45
CA ILE A 114 36.58 7.28 3.75
C ILE A 114 38.10 7.28 3.58
N ASP A 115 38.61 6.49 2.65
CA ASP A 115 40.02 6.39 2.35
C ASP A 115 40.41 7.39 1.24
N SER A 116 40.93 8.54 1.64
CA SER A 116 41.32 9.62 0.70
C SER A 116 42.43 9.23 -0.31
N THR A 117 43.02 8.05 -0.20
CA THR A 117 44.00 7.54 -1.15
C THR A 117 43.36 6.78 -2.32
N ARG A 118 42.05 6.52 -2.25
CA ARG A 118 41.28 5.80 -3.27
C ARG A 118 40.57 6.77 -4.21
N GLU A 119 40.44 6.34 -5.45
CA GLU A 119 39.67 7.06 -6.46
C GLU A 119 38.16 6.74 -6.31
N ILE A 120 37.34 7.77 -6.31
CA ILE A 120 35.88 7.63 -6.36
C ILE A 120 35.49 7.34 -7.82
N LEU A 121 34.88 6.20 -8.07
CA LEU A 121 34.59 5.67 -9.42
C LEU A 121 33.49 6.44 -10.19
N MET A 122 32.79 7.37 -9.54
CA MET A 122 31.73 8.18 -10.15
C MET A 122 31.96 9.65 -9.82
N THR A 123 31.71 10.51 -10.82
CA THR A 123 31.62 11.95 -10.56
C THR A 123 30.33 12.29 -9.81
N ASP A 124 30.26 13.48 -9.20
CA ASP A 124 29.06 13.93 -8.50
C ASP A 124 27.83 13.91 -9.42
N SER A 125 27.97 14.36 -10.67
CA SER A 125 26.86 14.33 -11.65
C SER A 125 26.41 12.93 -12.01
N GLN A 126 27.33 11.97 -12.12
CA GLN A 126 26.97 10.56 -12.36
C GLN A 126 26.28 9.95 -11.16
N SER A 127 26.72 10.30 -9.95
CA SER A 127 26.08 9.85 -8.71
C SER A 127 24.68 10.41 -8.57
N GLU A 128 24.49 11.72 -8.85
CA GLU A 128 23.16 12.35 -8.84
C GLU A 128 22.21 11.70 -9.85
N GLY A 129 22.71 11.43 -11.09
CA GLY A 129 21.91 10.72 -12.10
C GLY A 129 21.50 9.32 -11.66
N ALA A 130 22.43 8.54 -11.11
CA ALA A 130 22.13 7.19 -10.61
C ALA A 130 21.14 7.21 -9.42
N LEU A 131 21.23 8.19 -8.52
CA LEU A 131 20.28 8.36 -7.43
C LEU A 131 18.89 8.76 -7.95
N GLN A 132 18.79 9.60 -8.99
CA GLN A 132 17.53 9.94 -9.62
C GLN A 132 16.89 8.71 -10.28
N ASP A 133 17.67 7.88 -10.94
CA ASP A 133 17.20 6.62 -11.51
C ASP A 133 16.70 5.66 -10.42
N LEU A 134 17.39 5.58 -9.28
CA LEU A 134 16.95 4.80 -8.13
C LEU A 134 15.57 5.29 -7.62
N LEU A 135 15.40 6.61 -7.46
CA LEU A 135 14.12 7.19 -7.02
C LEU A 135 13.00 6.88 -7.99
N ASN A 136 13.26 6.95 -9.30
CA ASN A 136 12.29 6.59 -10.33
C ASN A 136 11.93 5.10 -10.26
N GLN A 137 12.92 4.22 -10.07
CA GLN A 137 12.69 2.78 -9.89
C GLN A 137 11.86 2.48 -8.63
N MET A 138 12.16 3.14 -7.52
CA MET A 138 11.37 3.01 -6.28
C MET A 138 9.92 3.43 -6.49
N GLN A 139 9.67 4.52 -7.22
CA GLN A 139 8.33 4.98 -7.53
C GLN A 139 7.57 3.97 -8.40
N ILE A 140 8.20 3.47 -9.46
CA ILE A 140 7.61 2.45 -10.34
C ILE A 140 7.28 1.17 -9.54
N GLN A 141 8.22 0.70 -8.71
CA GLN A 141 8.01 -0.49 -7.90
C GLN A 141 6.84 -0.31 -6.92
N LYS A 142 6.74 0.85 -6.28
CA LYS A 142 5.62 1.20 -5.40
C LYS A 142 4.29 1.13 -6.14
N GLU A 143 4.20 1.71 -7.33
CA GLU A 143 2.98 1.67 -8.15
C GLU A 143 2.59 0.24 -8.56
N VAL A 144 3.57 -0.60 -8.89
CA VAL A 144 3.36 -2.02 -9.19
C VAL A 144 2.84 -2.77 -7.97
N ASP A 145 3.45 -2.55 -6.81
CA ASP A 145 3.04 -3.19 -5.56
C ASP A 145 1.63 -2.77 -5.13
N GLU A 146 1.31 -1.47 -5.24
CA GLU A 146 -0.03 -0.93 -4.96
C GLU A 146 -1.08 -1.51 -5.92
N ALA A 147 -0.77 -1.60 -7.21
CA ALA A 147 -1.66 -2.20 -8.20
C ALA A 147 -1.87 -3.70 -7.96
N ALA A 148 -0.83 -4.43 -7.57
CA ALA A 148 -0.92 -5.84 -7.21
C ALA A 148 -1.77 -6.05 -5.94
N ALA A 149 -1.56 -5.22 -4.92
CA ALA A 149 -2.35 -5.24 -3.69
C ALA A 149 -3.84 -4.92 -3.96
N ALA A 150 -4.12 -3.93 -4.81
CA ALA A 150 -5.48 -3.56 -5.19
C ALA A 150 -6.20 -4.69 -5.94
N ARG A 151 -5.52 -5.39 -6.86
CA ARG A 151 -6.07 -6.57 -7.56
C ARG A 151 -6.33 -7.73 -6.60
N LYS A 152 -5.38 -7.98 -5.69
CA LYS A 152 -5.54 -9.00 -4.66
C LYS A 152 -6.74 -8.71 -3.77
N ALA A 153 -6.94 -7.46 -3.35
CA ALA A 153 -8.07 -7.05 -2.53
C ALA A 153 -9.41 -7.34 -3.22
N LEU A 154 -9.54 -7.08 -4.54
CA LEU A 154 -10.73 -7.43 -5.32
C LEU A 154 -10.98 -8.94 -5.37
N SER A 155 -9.93 -9.73 -5.59
CA SER A 155 -10.03 -11.18 -5.61
C SER A 155 -10.43 -11.75 -4.24
N ASP A 156 -9.80 -11.28 -3.18
CA ASP A 156 -10.08 -11.71 -1.80
C ASP A 156 -11.52 -11.35 -1.39
N GLN A 157 -11.98 -10.15 -1.74
CA GLN A 157 -13.36 -9.71 -1.51
C GLN A 157 -14.36 -10.59 -2.25
N ALA A 158 -14.13 -10.88 -3.53
CA ALA A 158 -15.02 -11.72 -4.32
C ALA A 158 -15.10 -13.15 -3.75
N ALA A 159 -13.96 -13.74 -3.41
CA ALA A 159 -13.89 -15.06 -2.79
C ALA A 159 -14.61 -15.09 -1.42
N PHE A 160 -14.39 -14.05 -0.60
CA PHE A 160 -15.05 -13.93 0.70
C PHE A 160 -16.56 -13.84 0.55
N LEU A 161 -17.07 -12.94 -0.29
CA LEU A 161 -18.51 -12.74 -0.48
C LEU A 161 -19.20 -13.99 -1.06
N ALA A 162 -18.56 -14.68 -2.00
CA ALA A 162 -19.07 -15.94 -2.55
C ALA A 162 -19.16 -17.06 -1.50
N LYS A 163 -18.25 -17.08 -0.54
CA LYS A 163 -18.29 -18.03 0.58
C LYS A 163 -19.30 -17.58 1.64
N ASN A 164 -19.31 -16.29 1.98
CA ASN A 164 -20.14 -15.76 3.06
C ASN A 164 -21.64 -15.94 2.81
N ILE A 165 -22.08 -15.79 1.55
CA ILE A 165 -23.50 -15.96 1.16
C ILE A 165 -23.99 -17.40 1.33
N GLN A 166 -23.11 -18.38 1.50
CA GLN A 166 -23.51 -19.78 1.77
C GLN A 166 -23.99 -20.00 3.21
N ASP A 167 -23.70 -19.07 4.12
CA ASP A 167 -24.23 -19.11 5.48
C ASP A 167 -25.74 -18.72 5.44
N PRO A 168 -26.66 -19.60 5.89
CA PRO A 168 -28.11 -19.35 5.83
C PRO A 168 -28.58 -18.14 6.68
N ARG A 169 -27.72 -17.61 7.54
CA ARG A 169 -27.99 -16.38 8.33
C ARG A 169 -27.70 -15.12 7.56
N VAL A 170 -27.02 -15.21 6.42
CA VAL A 170 -26.63 -14.04 5.62
C VAL A 170 -27.77 -13.59 4.74
N TRP A 171 -28.15 -12.34 4.92
CA TRP A 171 -29.09 -11.62 4.08
C TRP A 171 -28.33 -10.76 3.08
N VAL A 172 -28.97 -10.44 1.96
CA VAL A 172 -28.38 -9.58 0.92
C VAL A 172 -29.33 -8.44 0.62
N THR A 173 -28.83 -7.22 0.67
CA THR A 173 -29.60 -6.03 0.29
C THR A 173 -29.73 -5.91 -1.23
N LYS A 174 -30.52 -4.94 -1.71
CA LYS A 174 -30.78 -4.74 -3.15
C LYS A 174 -29.52 -4.44 -3.96
N LYS A 175 -28.54 -3.73 -3.36
CA LYS A 175 -27.27 -3.37 -4.03
C LYS A 175 -26.17 -4.41 -3.81
N GLY A 176 -26.39 -5.42 -2.98
CA GLY A 176 -25.44 -6.51 -2.78
C GLY A 176 -24.62 -6.44 -1.49
N VAL A 177 -25.01 -5.60 -0.54
CA VAL A 177 -24.44 -5.64 0.81
C VAL A 177 -24.90 -6.93 1.49
N GLN A 178 -23.96 -7.71 1.99
CA GLN A 178 -24.26 -8.90 2.79
C GLN A 178 -24.30 -8.52 4.28
N TYR A 179 -25.24 -9.06 5.02
CA TYR A 179 -25.31 -8.80 6.47
C TYR A 179 -25.94 -9.96 7.24
N ILE A 180 -25.60 -10.05 8.51
CA ILE A 180 -26.26 -10.91 9.49
C ILE A 180 -26.86 -10.05 10.60
N MET A 181 -28.01 -10.45 11.09
CA MET A 181 -28.65 -9.82 12.24
C MET A 181 -28.02 -10.34 13.52
N LEU A 182 -27.50 -9.43 14.36
CA LEU A 182 -26.94 -9.75 15.68
C LEU A 182 -27.95 -9.52 16.80
N LYS A 183 -28.87 -8.55 16.60
CA LYS A 183 -29.94 -8.20 17.54
C LYS A 183 -31.14 -7.72 16.75
N GLU A 184 -32.31 -8.21 17.07
CA GLU A 184 -33.59 -7.75 16.47
C GLU A 184 -34.02 -6.39 17.03
N GLY A 185 -34.63 -5.57 16.16
CA GLY A 185 -35.26 -4.32 16.50
C GLY A 185 -36.74 -4.33 16.13
N THR A 186 -37.52 -3.59 16.87
CA THR A 186 -38.99 -3.50 16.68
C THR A 186 -39.47 -2.12 16.22
N GLY A 187 -38.52 -1.17 16.08
CA GLY A 187 -38.85 0.19 15.71
C GLY A 187 -39.06 0.40 14.20
N VAL A 188 -39.18 1.65 13.81
CA VAL A 188 -39.43 2.05 12.42
C VAL A 188 -38.16 1.85 11.56
N LYS A 189 -38.35 1.62 10.25
CA LYS A 189 -37.29 1.69 9.26
C LYS A 189 -37.07 3.13 8.81
N PRO A 190 -35.81 3.57 8.60
CA PRO A 190 -35.57 4.90 8.05
C PRO A 190 -35.97 4.98 6.57
N LYS A 191 -36.29 6.19 6.15
CA LYS A 191 -36.42 6.56 4.73
C LYS A 191 -35.14 7.22 4.25
N ALA A 192 -34.96 7.30 2.96
CA ALA A 192 -33.75 7.93 2.37
C ALA A 192 -33.56 9.39 2.76
N THR A 193 -34.67 10.10 3.05
CA THR A 193 -34.66 11.53 3.46
C THR A 193 -34.39 11.75 4.95
N ASP A 194 -34.41 10.69 5.74
CA ASP A 194 -34.32 10.80 7.21
C ASP A 194 -32.86 10.95 7.66
N LYS A 195 -32.69 11.40 8.92
CA LYS A 195 -31.43 11.25 9.64
C LYS A 195 -31.51 10.04 10.55
N VAL A 196 -30.39 9.41 10.78
CA VAL A 196 -30.25 8.25 11.67
C VAL A 196 -29.22 8.53 12.73
N GLN A 197 -29.40 7.96 13.91
CA GLN A 197 -28.40 7.90 14.97
C GLN A 197 -27.98 6.45 15.14
N VAL A 198 -26.67 6.20 15.08
CA VAL A 198 -26.11 4.86 15.11
C VAL A 198 -24.89 4.78 16.02
N HIS A 199 -24.67 3.60 16.59
CA HIS A 199 -23.33 3.16 16.99
C HIS A 199 -22.77 2.22 15.93
N TYR A 200 -21.46 2.32 15.67
CA TYR A 200 -20.81 1.44 14.73
C TYR A 200 -19.32 1.19 15.05
N VAL A 201 -18.85 0.08 14.55
CA VAL A 201 -17.42 -0.28 14.48
C VAL A 201 -17.11 -0.67 13.05
N GLY A 202 -16.15 0.00 12.44
CA GLY A 202 -15.69 -0.27 11.08
C GLY A 202 -14.30 -0.94 11.08
N THR A 203 -14.20 -2.08 10.42
CA THR A 203 -12.95 -2.83 10.26
C THR A 203 -12.73 -3.23 8.80
N LEU A 204 -11.48 -3.42 8.42
CA LEU A 204 -11.13 -4.12 7.19
C LEU A 204 -11.41 -5.62 7.33
N LEU A 205 -11.38 -6.37 6.23
CA LEU A 205 -11.61 -7.82 6.23
C LEU A 205 -10.61 -8.58 7.13
N ASN A 206 -9.38 -8.07 7.27
CA ASN A 206 -8.35 -8.63 8.16
C ASN A 206 -8.55 -8.29 9.65
N GLY A 207 -9.60 -7.54 9.99
CA GLY A 207 -9.91 -7.12 11.35
C GLY A 207 -9.26 -5.80 11.80
N THR A 208 -8.46 -5.14 10.96
CA THR A 208 -7.90 -3.82 11.28
C THR A 208 -9.02 -2.80 11.42
N GLU A 209 -9.18 -2.21 12.61
CA GLU A 209 -10.17 -1.17 12.88
C GLU A 209 -9.73 0.16 12.28
N PHE A 210 -10.61 0.81 11.55
CA PHE A 210 -10.38 2.13 10.98
C PHE A 210 -11.29 3.22 11.56
N ASP A 211 -12.45 2.83 12.11
CA ASP A 211 -13.35 3.77 12.78
C ASP A 211 -14.23 3.09 13.82
N ASN A 212 -14.54 3.78 14.94
CA ASN A 212 -15.30 3.21 16.04
C ASN A 212 -15.99 4.28 16.88
N SER A 213 -17.31 4.43 16.73
CA SER A 213 -18.12 5.39 17.49
C SER A 213 -18.25 5.01 18.97
N VAL A 214 -18.16 3.72 19.30
CA VAL A 214 -18.25 3.25 20.68
C VAL A 214 -17.03 3.67 21.47
N LYS A 215 -15.83 3.56 20.89
CA LYS A 215 -14.59 4.07 21.50
C LYS A 215 -14.57 5.58 21.65
N ARG A 216 -15.24 6.31 20.77
CA ARG A 216 -15.42 7.77 20.91
C ARG A 216 -16.42 8.15 22.02
N GLY A 217 -17.17 7.19 22.55
CA GLY A 217 -18.09 7.38 23.66
C GLY A 217 -19.43 8.06 23.29
N ALA A 218 -19.69 8.29 22.00
CA ALA A 218 -20.92 8.91 21.53
C ALA A 218 -21.44 8.30 20.23
N PRO A 219 -22.74 8.11 20.07
CA PRO A 219 -23.34 7.73 18.79
C PRO A 219 -23.18 8.86 17.77
N MET A 220 -23.21 8.49 16.50
CA MET A 220 -23.09 9.43 15.39
C MET A 220 -24.43 9.62 14.69
N GLU A 221 -24.67 10.87 14.24
CA GLU A 221 -25.88 11.22 13.48
C GLU A 221 -25.50 11.53 12.04
N PHE A 222 -26.21 10.91 11.09
CA PHE A 222 -26.02 11.15 9.66
C PHE A 222 -27.37 11.29 8.94
N PRO A 223 -27.48 12.18 7.94
CA PRO A 223 -28.49 12.02 6.90
C PRO A 223 -28.21 10.71 6.15
N VAL A 224 -29.22 9.91 5.88
CA VAL A 224 -29.05 8.61 5.16
C VAL A 224 -28.35 8.82 3.81
N THR A 225 -28.57 9.94 3.14
CA THR A 225 -27.92 10.26 1.85
C THR A 225 -26.46 10.70 1.94
N SER A 226 -25.95 10.96 3.14
CA SER A 226 -24.59 11.52 3.33
C SER A 226 -23.53 10.46 3.66
N VAL A 227 -23.89 9.19 3.66
CA VAL A 227 -22.97 8.07 3.90
C VAL A 227 -22.71 7.30 2.62
N ILE A 228 -21.71 6.40 2.63
CA ILE A 228 -21.37 5.53 1.48
C ILE A 228 -22.59 4.73 1.02
N GLU A 229 -22.65 4.39 -0.26
CA GLU A 229 -23.82 3.74 -0.86
C GLU A 229 -24.23 2.43 -0.16
N GLY A 230 -23.25 1.65 0.28
CA GLY A 230 -23.52 0.42 1.03
C GLY A 230 -24.23 0.67 2.36
N TRP A 231 -23.91 1.76 3.04
CA TRP A 231 -24.63 2.16 4.25
C TRP A 231 -26.05 2.62 3.97
N GLN A 232 -26.25 3.41 2.89
CA GLN A 232 -27.58 3.84 2.49
C GLN A 232 -28.48 2.63 2.25
N ASP A 233 -27.99 1.64 1.50
CA ASP A 233 -28.74 0.44 1.16
C ASP A 233 -29.02 -0.44 2.40
N LEU A 234 -28.03 -0.58 3.30
CA LEU A 234 -28.18 -1.32 4.56
C LEU A 234 -29.19 -0.67 5.51
N LEU A 235 -29.07 0.63 5.75
CA LEU A 235 -29.91 1.36 6.70
C LEU A 235 -31.40 1.31 6.32
N LEU A 236 -31.73 1.30 5.02
CA LEU A 236 -33.11 1.19 4.55
C LEU A 236 -33.74 -0.19 4.85
N GLU A 237 -32.93 -1.20 5.11
CA GLU A 237 -33.40 -2.54 5.52
C GLU A 237 -33.51 -2.69 7.04
N MET A 238 -32.79 -1.89 7.83
CA MET A 238 -32.74 -1.96 9.29
C MET A 238 -33.92 -1.31 9.96
N LYS A 239 -34.30 -1.80 11.15
CA LYS A 239 -35.25 -1.17 12.07
C LYS A 239 -34.54 -0.58 13.28
N VAL A 240 -35.13 0.43 13.90
CA VAL A 240 -34.63 0.96 15.19
C VAL A 240 -34.54 -0.16 16.22
N GLY A 241 -33.43 -0.25 16.92
CA GLY A 241 -33.07 -1.29 17.88
C GLY A 241 -32.31 -2.48 17.27
N GLU A 242 -32.23 -2.60 15.94
CA GLU A 242 -31.44 -3.65 15.30
C GLU A 242 -29.93 -3.37 15.40
N LYS A 243 -29.19 -4.46 15.61
CA LYS A 243 -27.74 -4.50 15.44
C LYS A 243 -27.40 -5.55 14.38
N VAL A 244 -26.61 -5.17 13.39
CA VAL A 244 -26.20 -6.04 12.29
C VAL A 244 -24.69 -6.03 12.15
N LYS A 245 -24.14 -7.12 11.59
CA LYS A 245 -22.80 -7.15 11.02
C LYS A 245 -22.92 -7.21 9.51
N ALA A 246 -22.33 -6.25 8.82
CA ALA A 246 -22.45 -6.09 7.39
C ALA A 246 -21.09 -6.13 6.70
N TRP A 247 -21.05 -6.71 5.50
CA TRP A 247 -19.92 -6.74 4.60
C TRP A 247 -20.26 -5.95 3.36
N ILE A 248 -19.59 -4.81 3.18
CA ILE A 248 -19.87 -3.84 2.14
C ILE A 248 -18.78 -3.97 1.06
N PRO A 249 -19.15 -4.35 -0.17
CA PRO A 249 -18.22 -4.37 -1.29
C PRO A 249 -17.56 -3.00 -1.50
N SER A 250 -16.31 -3.00 -1.94
CA SER A 250 -15.57 -1.75 -2.18
C SER A 250 -16.28 -0.81 -3.16
N SER A 251 -16.97 -1.36 -4.18
CA SER A 251 -17.75 -0.58 -5.15
C SER A 251 -18.91 0.22 -4.54
N LEU A 252 -19.39 -0.19 -3.35
CA LEU A 252 -20.43 0.52 -2.59
C LEU A 252 -19.84 1.33 -1.42
N ALA A 253 -18.51 1.44 -1.35
CA ALA A 253 -17.78 2.13 -0.31
C ALA A 253 -16.79 3.16 -0.93
N TYR A 254 -15.49 2.92 -0.84
CA TYR A 254 -14.46 3.87 -1.29
C TYR A 254 -13.78 3.47 -2.61
N GLY A 255 -14.18 2.34 -3.22
CA GLY A 255 -13.74 1.93 -4.55
C GLY A 255 -12.23 1.76 -4.70
N GLU A 256 -11.76 2.07 -5.91
CA GLU A 256 -10.35 1.98 -6.29
C GLU A 256 -9.45 3.00 -5.58
N ALA A 257 -10.01 4.13 -5.16
CA ALA A 257 -9.25 5.16 -4.46
C ALA A 257 -8.96 4.78 -3.00
N GLY A 258 -9.85 4.00 -2.37
CA GLY A 258 -9.81 3.80 -0.92
C GLY A 258 -10.06 5.10 -0.14
N ALA A 259 -9.61 5.14 1.12
CA ALA A 259 -9.55 6.35 1.96
C ALA A 259 -8.25 6.32 2.78
N PRO A 260 -7.11 6.64 2.17
CA PRO A 260 -5.81 6.62 2.83
C PRO A 260 -5.75 7.60 4.02
N PRO A 261 -4.95 7.30 5.07
CA PRO A 261 -4.09 6.13 5.19
C PRO A 261 -4.81 4.88 5.72
N SER A 262 -6.08 4.99 6.16
CA SER A 262 -6.76 3.96 6.95
C SER A 262 -7.41 2.87 6.12
N ILE A 263 -7.87 3.19 4.90
CA ILE A 263 -8.60 2.25 4.04
C ILE A 263 -7.87 2.13 2.70
N PRO A 264 -7.19 1.00 2.46
CA PRO A 264 -6.53 0.73 1.18
C PRO A 264 -7.49 0.68 -0.01
N PRO A 265 -6.99 0.83 -1.26
CA PRO A 265 -7.75 0.62 -2.48
C PRO A 265 -8.51 -0.71 -2.50
N ASN A 266 -9.72 -0.69 -3.04
CA ASN A 266 -10.57 -1.88 -3.24
C ASN A 266 -10.88 -2.69 -1.97
N SER A 267 -10.84 -2.08 -0.80
CA SER A 267 -11.10 -2.76 0.48
C SER A 267 -12.58 -3.09 0.64
N LEU A 268 -12.89 -4.36 0.92
CA LEU A 268 -14.17 -4.76 1.51
C LEU A 268 -14.21 -4.25 2.93
N LEU A 269 -15.30 -3.58 3.29
CA LEU A 269 -15.50 -3.05 4.64
C LEU A 269 -16.43 -3.94 5.45
N VAL A 270 -16.07 -4.13 6.70
CA VAL A 270 -16.90 -4.86 7.67
C VAL A 270 -17.36 -3.87 8.72
N PHE A 271 -18.67 -3.78 8.89
CA PHE A 271 -19.25 -2.91 9.91
C PHE A 271 -20.16 -3.69 10.87
N GLU A 272 -20.02 -3.43 12.15
CA GLU A 272 -21.09 -3.69 13.11
C GLU A 272 -21.83 -2.38 13.31
N VAL A 273 -23.12 -2.35 13.02
CA VAL A 273 -23.98 -1.14 13.10
C VAL A 273 -25.16 -1.43 13.98
N GLU A 274 -25.42 -0.56 14.96
CA GLU A 274 -26.64 -0.55 15.77
C GLU A 274 -27.42 0.73 15.46
N LEU A 275 -28.65 0.58 14.95
CA LEU A 275 -29.53 1.69 14.64
C LEU A 275 -30.32 2.09 15.92
N LEU A 276 -29.98 3.23 16.49
CA LEU A 276 -30.54 3.69 17.76
C LEU A 276 -31.80 4.51 17.57
N GLN A 277 -31.80 5.41 16.59
CA GLN A 277 -32.91 6.34 16.37
C GLN A 277 -33.03 6.79 14.92
N VAL A 278 -34.25 7.10 14.49
CA VAL A 278 -34.56 7.72 13.20
C VAL A 278 -35.23 9.09 13.48
N PHE A 279 -34.72 10.11 12.79
CA PHE A 279 -35.29 11.46 12.80
C PHE A 279 -35.92 11.73 11.44
N PRO A 280 -37.26 11.70 11.30
CA PRO A 280 -37.91 11.95 10.03
C PRO A 280 -37.58 13.33 9.48
N ALA A 281 -37.37 13.42 8.15
CA ALA A 281 -37.30 14.71 7.48
C ALA A 281 -38.62 15.48 7.67
N LYS A 282 -38.51 16.77 7.94
CA LYS A 282 -39.66 17.65 8.05
C LYS A 282 -40.26 17.96 6.68
#